data_cad127a5e98022bf5e2f4695b6dee7c4
#
_entry.id   cad127a5e98022bf5e2f4695b6dee7c4
#
_cell.length_a   1.000
_cell.length_b   1.000
_cell.length_c   1.000
_cell.angle_alpha   90.00
_cell.angle_beta   90.00
_cell.angle_gamma   90.00
#
_symmetry.space_group_name_H-M   'P 1'
#
loop_
_entity.id
_entity.type
_entity.pdbx_description
1 polymer ?
#
loop_
_entity_poly.entity_id
_entity_poly.type
_entity_poly.pdbx_seq_one_letter_code
_entity_poly.pdbx_strand_id
1 'polypeptide(L)'
;MAKSRPHIILSAAVSIDGKIATHLGESNLSSKMDLIRLHQLRRVVDAILVGKNTINVDDPLLTVRHAKGKNPIRIILDSSGTISANSKIVKTANKISTILVVAERAPRNISKLGKKGVEIIRCGRDKIDLKKLLNILQKRGISKILLEGGGITNWYFLKEKLVDELILTVTPYILGSKDAISLVQGEGFGKISKSPSFKLKKIERMKNEIVLYYAS
;
A
#
# COMPACT_ATOMS: atom_id res chain seq x y z
N MET A 1 5.63 -3.39 -26.23
CA MET A 1 5.89 -2.02 -25.75
C MET A 1 6.12 -2.08 -24.25
N ALA A 2 7.21 -1.51 -23.72
CA ALA A 2 7.42 -1.41 -22.28
C ALA A 2 6.27 -0.58 -21.65
N LYS A 3 5.70 -1.05 -20.53
CA LYS A 3 4.66 -0.30 -19.81
C LYS A 3 5.24 1.06 -19.40
N SER A 4 4.48 2.12 -19.57
CA SER A 4 4.89 3.50 -19.21
C SER A 4 4.91 3.75 -17.69
N ARG A 5 4.46 2.79 -16.87
CA ARG A 5 4.41 2.83 -15.40
C ARG A 5 4.63 1.44 -14.78
N PRO A 6 5.00 1.39 -13.49
CA PRO A 6 5.06 0.15 -12.74
C PRO A 6 3.76 -0.63 -12.75
N HIS A 7 3.86 -1.95 -12.69
CA HIS A 7 2.74 -2.85 -12.44
C HIS A 7 2.34 -2.80 -10.97
N ILE A 8 1.09 -2.48 -10.67
CA ILE A 8 0.58 -2.30 -9.32
C ILE A 8 -0.26 -3.49 -8.88
N ILE A 9 0.16 -4.16 -7.82
CA ILE A 9 -0.57 -5.23 -7.15
C ILE A 9 -1.11 -4.67 -5.83
N LEU A 10 -2.43 -4.53 -5.70
CA LEU A 10 -3.04 -4.23 -4.41
C LEU A 10 -3.26 -5.55 -3.65
N SER A 11 -2.70 -5.67 -2.45
CA SER A 11 -2.93 -6.84 -1.59
C SER A 11 -3.41 -6.42 -0.22
N ALA A 12 -4.49 -7.06 0.26
CA ALA A 12 -5.04 -6.83 1.58
C ALA A 12 -5.72 -8.08 2.15
N ALA A 13 -5.67 -8.24 3.47
CA ALA A 13 -6.59 -9.08 4.21
C ALA A 13 -7.84 -8.26 4.57
N VAL A 14 -9.00 -8.84 4.39
CA VAL A 14 -10.28 -8.19 4.66
C VAL A 14 -11.18 -9.11 5.50
N SER A 15 -12.02 -8.51 6.34
CA SER A 15 -13.13 -9.21 6.97
C SER A 15 -14.21 -9.58 5.94
N ILE A 16 -15.16 -10.44 6.30
CA ILE A 16 -16.30 -10.82 5.44
C ILE A 16 -17.09 -9.59 4.99
N ASP A 17 -17.21 -8.57 5.85
CA ASP A 17 -17.88 -7.29 5.57
C ASP A 17 -16.95 -6.22 4.96
N GLY A 18 -15.78 -6.60 4.44
CA GLY A 18 -14.91 -5.75 3.61
C GLY A 18 -14.07 -4.72 4.38
N LYS A 19 -13.82 -4.93 5.68
CA LYS A 19 -12.99 -4.06 6.51
C LYS A 19 -11.54 -4.58 6.56
N ILE A 20 -10.58 -3.65 6.65
CA ILE A 20 -9.15 -3.96 6.81
C ILE A 20 -8.64 -3.66 8.22
N ALA A 21 -9.40 -2.93 9.02
CA ALA A 21 -9.12 -2.71 10.44
C ALA A 21 -10.40 -2.33 11.20
N THR A 22 -10.39 -2.50 12.51
CA THR A 22 -11.45 -2.05 13.42
C THR A 22 -11.50 -0.52 13.50
N HIS A 23 -12.53 0.05 14.12
CA HIS A 23 -12.62 1.49 14.38
C HIS A 23 -11.53 2.00 15.36
N LEU A 24 -10.91 1.10 16.14
CA LEU A 24 -9.75 1.40 17.00
C LEU A 24 -8.41 1.23 16.28
N GLY A 25 -8.42 0.81 15.00
CA GLY A 25 -7.21 0.66 14.19
C GLY A 25 -6.53 -0.71 14.25
N GLU A 26 -7.11 -1.71 14.94
CA GLU A 26 -6.56 -3.06 14.94
C GLU A 26 -6.73 -3.70 13.54
N SER A 27 -5.61 -4.14 12.93
CA SER A 27 -5.51 -4.64 11.55
C SER A 27 -5.03 -6.09 11.43
N ASN A 28 -4.90 -6.82 12.56
CA ASN A 28 -4.37 -8.20 12.60
C ASN A 28 -5.37 -9.25 12.11
N LEU A 29 -5.83 -9.13 10.87
CA LEU A 29 -6.80 -10.05 10.27
C LEU A 29 -6.17 -11.33 9.71
N SER A 30 -4.94 -11.24 9.21
CA SER A 30 -4.27 -12.32 8.48
C SER A 30 -3.87 -13.48 9.38
N SER A 31 -4.14 -14.71 8.93
CA SER A 31 -3.53 -15.90 9.54
C SER A 31 -2.02 -15.94 9.30
N LYS A 32 -1.34 -16.84 10.02
CA LYS A 32 0.10 -17.09 9.78
C LYS A 32 0.38 -17.53 8.33
N MET A 33 -0.53 -18.26 7.69
CA MET A 33 -0.39 -18.68 6.30
C MET A 33 -0.49 -17.49 5.36
N ASP A 34 -1.46 -16.60 5.57
CA ASP A 34 -1.60 -15.39 4.78
C ASP A 34 -0.41 -14.44 4.96
N LEU A 35 0.11 -14.30 6.17
CA LEU A 35 1.35 -13.54 6.42
C LEU A 35 2.54 -14.11 5.64
N ILE A 36 2.71 -15.44 5.58
CA ILE A 36 3.75 -16.08 4.76
C ILE A 36 3.55 -15.74 3.28
N ARG A 37 2.31 -15.85 2.77
CA ARG A 37 1.96 -15.48 1.39
C ARG A 37 2.28 -14.00 1.10
N LEU A 38 1.92 -13.09 2.00
CA LEU A 38 2.25 -11.67 1.88
C LEU A 38 3.75 -11.45 1.79
N HIS A 39 4.54 -12.12 2.63
CA HIS A 39 6.01 -12.00 2.58
C HIS A 39 6.61 -12.63 1.31
N GLN A 40 5.97 -13.63 0.71
CA GLN A 40 6.35 -14.13 -0.61
C GLN A 40 6.06 -13.11 -1.71
N LEU A 41 4.93 -12.36 -1.64
CA LEU A 41 4.66 -11.23 -2.53
C LEU A 41 5.70 -10.12 -2.37
N ARG A 42 6.01 -9.73 -1.13
CA ARG A 42 7.03 -8.71 -0.85
C ARG A 42 8.41 -9.04 -1.45
N ARG A 43 8.74 -10.33 -1.51
CA ARG A 43 10.02 -10.81 -2.07
C ARG A 43 10.15 -10.63 -3.58
N VAL A 44 9.04 -10.61 -4.31
CA VAL A 44 9.01 -10.64 -5.78
C VAL A 44 8.62 -9.30 -6.40
N VAL A 45 8.56 -8.24 -5.61
CA VAL A 45 8.30 -6.87 -6.05
C VAL A 45 9.51 -5.97 -5.81
N ASP A 46 9.62 -4.90 -6.58
CA ASP A 46 10.70 -3.93 -6.42
C ASP A 46 10.45 -3.00 -5.24
N ALA A 47 9.16 -2.68 -4.98
CA ALA A 47 8.79 -1.77 -3.90
C ALA A 47 7.46 -2.16 -3.24
N ILE A 48 7.31 -1.76 -1.96
CA ILE A 48 6.04 -1.74 -1.21
C ILE A 48 5.62 -0.28 -1.06
N LEU A 49 4.34 0.01 -1.32
CA LEU A 49 3.78 1.34 -1.19
C LEU A 49 2.65 1.35 -0.18
N VAL A 50 2.70 2.28 0.77
CA VAL A 50 1.66 2.52 1.79
C VAL A 50 1.37 4.00 1.96
N GLY A 51 0.20 4.34 2.50
CA GLY A 51 -0.12 5.68 2.97
C GLY A 51 0.40 5.94 4.38
N LYS A 52 0.56 7.22 4.75
CA LYS A 52 1.04 7.65 6.07
C LYS A 52 0.22 7.09 7.23
N ASN A 53 -1.09 6.93 7.06
CA ASN A 53 -1.95 6.44 8.15
C ASN A 53 -1.57 5.02 8.57
N THR A 54 -1.18 4.15 7.63
CA THR A 54 -0.64 2.82 7.91
C THR A 54 0.64 2.92 8.75
N ILE A 55 1.52 3.89 8.47
CA ILE A 55 2.72 4.10 9.30
C ILE A 55 2.35 4.59 10.69
N ASN A 56 1.40 5.50 10.81
CA ASN A 56 1.02 6.10 12.10
C ASN A 56 0.27 5.13 13.03
N VAL A 57 -0.51 4.20 12.46
CA VAL A 57 -1.33 3.24 13.22
C VAL A 57 -0.55 1.96 13.52
N ASP A 58 0.02 1.33 12.49
CA ASP A 58 0.63 0.00 12.60
C ASP A 58 2.14 0.04 12.87
N ASP A 59 2.80 1.18 12.61
CA ASP A 59 4.27 1.35 12.64
C ASP A 59 5.03 0.15 12.06
N PRO A 60 4.72 -0.27 10.81
CA PRO A 60 5.21 -1.50 10.23
C PRO A 60 6.65 -1.36 9.74
N LEU A 61 7.40 -2.46 9.75
CA LEU A 61 8.74 -2.50 9.14
C LEU A 61 8.71 -2.60 7.62
N LEU A 62 7.65 -3.13 7.02
CA LEU A 62 7.52 -3.40 5.58
C LEU A 62 8.72 -4.17 5.00
N THR A 63 9.07 -5.26 5.64
CA THR A 63 10.23 -6.11 5.31
C THR A 63 9.81 -7.52 4.95
N VAL A 64 10.73 -8.27 4.33
CA VAL A 64 10.60 -9.72 4.13
C VAL A 64 11.15 -10.43 5.37
N ARG A 65 10.29 -11.14 6.15
CA ARG A 65 10.66 -11.85 7.37
C ARG A 65 10.31 -13.34 7.35
N HIS A 66 9.23 -13.70 6.65
CA HIS A 66 8.74 -15.06 6.56
C HIS A 66 9.08 -15.75 5.22
N ALA A 67 10.02 -15.19 4.47
CA ALA A 67 10.57 -15.76 3.25
C ALA A 67 12.04 -15.37 3.12
N LYS A 68 12.84 -16.16 2.40
CA LYS A 68 14.22 -15.79 2.04
C LYS A 68 14.18 -14.82 0.85
N GLY A 69 14.88 -13.69 0.92
CA GLY A 69 14.94 -12.71 -0.17
C GLY A 69 15.38 -11.33 0.28
N LYS A 70 15.55 -10.41 -0.68
CA LYS A 70 15.88 -9.01 -0.41
C LYS A 70 14.62 -8.24 0.03
N ASN A 71 14.82 -7.24 0.87
CA ASN A 71 13.77 -6.29 1.20
C ASN A 71 13.49 -5.40 -0.01
N PRO A 72 12.22 -5.18 -0.36
CA PRO A 72 11.85 -4.20 -1.38
C PRO A 72 12.08 -2.76 -0.87
N ILE A 73 12.12 -1.81 -1.80
CA ILE A 73 12.10 -0.38 -1.49
C ILE A 73 10.77 -0.05 -0.80
N ARG A 74 10.81 0.74 0.28
CA ARG A 74 9.63 1.17 1.01
C ARG A 74 9.21 2.56 0.56
N ILE A 75 8.00 2.72 0.07
CA ILE A 75 7.46 3.98 -0.43
C ILE A 75 6.30 4.41 0.46
N ILE A 76 6.38 5.59 1.06
CA ILE A 76 5.36 6.16 1.91
C ILE A 76 4.75 7.37 1.21
N LEU A 77 3.42 7.39 1.06
CA LEU A 77 2.69 8.56 0.57
C LEU A 77 2.23 9.40 1.75
N ASP A 78 2.78 10.60 1.88
CA ASP A 78 2.42 11.58 2.91
C ASP A 78 2.48 13.00 2.34
N SER A 79 1.41 13.46 1.71
CA SER A 79 1.37 14.78 1.05
C SER A 79 1.85 15.92 1.96
N SER A 80 1.65 15.81 3.27
CA SER A 80 1.98 16.83 4.27
C SER A 80 3.37 16.68 4.88
N GLY A 81 4.04 15.52 4.73
CA GLY A 81 5.35 15.24 5.34
C GLY A 81 5.32 15.19 6.87
N THR A 82 4.32 14.51 7.41
CA THR A 82 4.03 14.49 8.87
C THR A 82 4.37 13.17 9.55
N ILE A 83 4.95 12.19 8.85
CA ILE A 83 5.36 10.93 9.48
C ILE A 83 6.38 11.18 10.58
N SER A 84 6.27 10.41 11.66
CA SER A 84 7.16 10.51 12.81
C SER A 84 8.60 10.11 12.46
N ALA A 85 9.57 10.93 12.84
CA ALA A 85 10.99 10.60 12.78
C ALA A 85 11.36 9.40 13.69
N ASN A 86 10.47 9.04 14.61
CA ASN A 86 10.62 7.92 15.54
C ASN A 86 9.96 6.62 15.05
N SER A 87 9.24 6.63 13.92
CA SER A 87 8.68 5.43 13.34
C SER A 87 9.76 4.41 12.98
N LYS A 88 9.43 3.12 13.07
CA LYS A 88 10.35 2.01 12.74
C LYS A 88 10.89 2.13 11.33
N ILE A 89 10.04 2.57 10.39
CA ILE A 89 10.42 2.70 8.99
C ILE A 89 11.50 3.78 8.79
N VAL A 90 11.43 4.89 9.53
CA VAL A 90 12.45 5.96 9.50
C VAL A 90 13.72 5.54 10.23
N LYS A 91 13.61 4.92 11.43
CA LYS A 91 14.77 4.43 12.18
C LYS A 91 15.61 3.40 11.43
N THR A 92 15.01 2.69 10.50
CA THR A 92 15.70 1.65 9.70
C THR A 92 16.03 2.08 8.27
N ALA A 93 15.83 3.36 7.92
CA ALA A 93 16.01 3.86 6.55
C ALA A 93 17.47 3.78 6.06
N ASN A 94 18.45 3.89 6.96
CA ASN A 94 19.87 3.69 6.62
C ASN A 94 20.23 2.25 6.20
N LYS A 95 19.38 1.28 6.57
CA LYS A 95 19.61 -0.15 6.26
C LYS A 95 18.71 -0.66 5.14
N ILE A 96 17.54 -0.04 4.94
CA ILE A 96 16.53 -0.46 3.99
C ILE A 96 16.05 0.77 3.22
N SER A 97 16.24 0.77 1.90
CA SER A 97 15.85 1.88 1.04
C SER A 97 14.41 2.33 1.31
N THR A 98 14.25 3.62 1.61
CA THR A 98 12.99 4.22 2.03
C THR A 98 12.78 5.54 1.33
N ILE A 99 11.68 5.68 0.63
CA ILE A 99 11.26 6.87 -0.10
C ILE A 99 10.02 7.45 0.58
N LEU A 100 10.09 8.71 0.97
CA LEU A 100 8.94 9.50 1.40
C LEU A 100 8.51 10.39 0.24
N VAL A 101 7.29 10.20 -0.24
CA VAL A 101 6.70 11.03 -1.28
C VAL A 101 5.82 12.08 -0.63
N VAL A 102 6.03 13.35 -0.96
CA VAL A 102 5.30 14.49 -0.42
C VAL A 102 4.82 15.43 -1.53
N ALA A 103 3.84 16.27 -1.24
CA ALA A 103 3.46 17.36 -2.13
C ALA A 103 4.57 18.43 -2.20
N GLU A 104 4.60 19.22 -3.27
CA GLU A 104 5.59 20.30 -3.43
C GLU A 104 5.47 21.36 -2.33
N ARG A 105 4.25 21.61 -1.84
CA ARG A 105 3.97 22.53 -0.72
C ARG A 105 4.25 21.98 0.67
N ALA A 106 4.63 20.73 0.82
CA ALA A 106 4.98 20.18 2.11
C ALA A 106 6.13 20.98 2.78
N PRO A 107 6.13 21.12 4.11
CA PRO A 107 7.13 21.92 4.83
C PRO A 107 8.58 21.51 4.48
N ARG A 108 9.49 22.48 4.44
CA ARG A 108 10.91 22.20 4.14
C ARG A 108 11.65 21.48 5.27
N ASN A 109 11.17 21.57 6.51
CA ASN A 109 11.79 20.94 7.68
C ASN A 109 11.81 19.39 7.63
N ILE A 110 11.06 18.76 6.71
CA ILE A 110 11.12 17.31 6.46
C ILE A 110 12.50 16.86 5.98
N SER A 111 13.35 17.77 5.52
CA SER A 111 14.76 17.49 5.18
C SER A 111 15.53 16.80 6.32
N LYS A 112 15.10 16.99 7.59
CA LYS A 112 15.63 16.28 8.76
C LYS A 112 15.51 14.75 8.63
N LEU A 113 14.50 14.25 7.90
CA LEU A 113 14.34 12.83 7.63
C LEU A 113 15.40 12.30 6.65
N GLY A 114 15.87 13.17 5.72
CA GLY A 114 16.98 12.84 4.82
C GLY A 114 18.26 12.50 5.58
N LYS A 115 18.55 13.20 6.69
CA LYS A 115 19.70 12.89 7.56
C LYS A 115 19.60 11.51 8.23
N LYS A 116 18.40 10.91 8.23
CA LYS A 116 18.15 9.54 8.73
C LYS A 116 18.11 8.49 7.60
N GLY A 117 18.52 8.84 6.38
CA GLY A 117 18.56 7.93 5.24
C GLY A 117 17.24 7.81 4.45
N VAL A 118 16.24 8.65 4.75
CA VAL A 118 15.00 8.69 3.96
C VAL A 118 15.18 9.57 2.74
N GLU A 119 14.99 8.99 1.55
CA GLU A 119 14.94 9.77 0.32
C GLU A 119 13.58 10.50 0.23
N ILE A 120 13.60 11.79 -0.18
CA ILE A 120 12.38 12.60 -0.28
C ILE A 120 12.11 12.91 -1.76
N ILE A 121 10.94 12.50 -2.25
CA ILE A 121 10.45 12.88 -3.57
C ILE A 121 9.31 13.88 -3.40
N ARG A 122 9.42 15.04 -4.04
CA ARG A 122 8.33 16.02 -4.14
C ARG A 122 7.60 15.84 -5.45
N CYS A 123 6.27 15.63 -5.38
CA CYS A 123 5.47 15.30 -6.55
C CYS A 123 4.03 15.76 -6.40
N GLY A 124 3.58 16.62 -7.33
CA GLY A 124 2.27 17.26 -7.27
C GLY A 124 2.22 18.48 -6.33
N ARG A 125 1.38 19.43 -6.65
CA ARG A 125 1.36 20.74 -5.98
C ARG A 125 0.88 20.68 -4.53
N ASP A 126 -0.38 20.34 -4.32
CA ASP A 126 -1.06 20.30 -3.01
C ASP A 126 -1.28 18.87 -2.51
N LYS A 127 -1.41 17.93 -3.47
CA LYS A 127 -1.55 16.49 -3.27
C LYS A 127 -0.54 15.78 -4.15
N ILE A 128 -0.19 14.56 -3.78
CA ILE A 128 0.70 13.72 -4.61
C ILE A 128 -0.01 13.40 -5.92
N ASP A 129 0.66 13.68 -7.04
CA ASP A 129 0.25 13.26 -8.39
C ASP A 129 0.73 11.81 -8.61
N LEU A 130 -0.19 10.85 -8.53
CA LEU A 130 0.14 9.43 -8.63
C LEU A 130 0.70 9.05 -10.01
N LYS A 131 0.18 9.61 -11.09
CA LYS A 131 0.65 9.30 -12.45
C LYS A 131 2.08 9.80 -12.66
N LYS A 132 2.35 11.04 -12.25
CA LYS A 132 3.69 11.63 -12.28
C LYS A 132 4.67 10.82 -11.41
N LEU A 133 4.24 10.44 -10.20
CA LEU A 133 5.02 9.60 -9.30
C LEU A 133 5.38 8.26 -9.94
N LEU A 134 4.40 7.54 -10.47
CA LEU A 134 4.65 6.24 -11.10
C LEU A 134 5.61 6.34 -12.27
N ASN A 135 5.54 7.40 -13.09
CA ASN A 135 6.52 7.65 -14.15
C ASN A 135 7.93 7.89 -13.60
N ILE A 136 8.06 8.62 -12.48
CA ILE A 136 9.36 8.83 -11.81
C ILE A 136 9.92 7.49 -11.32
N LEU A 137 9.08 6.66 -10.68
CA LEU A 137 9.47 5.35 -10.15
C LEU A 137 9.88 4.39 -11.28
N GLN A 138 9.14 4.37 -12.39
CA GLN A 138 9.47 3.55 -13.57
C GLN A 138 10.85 3.93 -14.14
N LYS A 139 11.14 5.23 -14.29
CA LYS A 139 12.46 5.71 -14.76
C LYS A 139 13.60 5.34 -13.82
N ARG A 140 13.33 5.03 -12.57
CA ARG A 140 14.29 4.54 -11.56
C ARG A 140 14.44 3.02 -11.55
N GLY A 141 13.82 2.31 -12.50
CA GLY A 141 13.87 0.86 -12.62
C GLY A 141 12.89 0.12 -11.69
N ILE A 142 11.98 0.83 -11.00
CA ILE A 142 10.93 0.21 -10.20
C ILE A 142 9.78 -0.16 -11.15
N SER A 143 9.64 -1.44 -11.44
CA SER A 143 8.71 -1.98 -12.44
C SER A 143 7.49 -2.67 -11.82
N LYS A 144 7.59 -3.10 -10.55
CA LYS A 144 6.54 -3.83 -9.85
C LYS A 144 6.39 -3.32 -8.42
N ILE A 145 5.19 -2.88 -8.06
CA ILE A 145 4.89 -2.30 -6.74
C ILE A 145 3.75 -3.08 -6.08
N LEU A 146 3.97 -3.46 -4.82
CA LEU A 146 2.94 -4.00 -3.94
C LEU A 146 2.31 -2.84 -3.14
N LEU A 147 1.04 -2.56 -3.42
CA LEU A 147 0.23 -1.58 -2.69
C LEU A 147 -0.41 -2.28 -1.49
N GLU A 148 0.05 -1.94 -0.28
CA GLU A 148 -0.47 -2.51 0.98
C GLU A 148 -1.39 -1.54 1.75
N GLY A 149 -1.88 -0.52 1.08
CA GLY A 149 -2.99 0.27 1.58
C GLY A 149 -2.59 1.49 2.43
N GLY A 150 -3.38 1.97 3.42
CA GLY A 150 -4.77 1.76 3.80
C GLY A 150 -5.84 2.24 2.83
N GLY A 151 -7.07 2.25 3.33
CA GLY A 151 -8.26 2.45 2.53
C GLY A 151 -8.28 3.73 1.68
N ILE A 152 -7.79 4.84 2.21
CA ILE A 152 -7.69 6.12 1.47
C ILE A 152 -6.69 6.00 0.31
N THR A 153 -5.54 5.36 0.54
CA THR A 153 -4.53 5.17 -0.52
C THR A 153 -5.09 4.26 -1.61
N ASN A 154 -5.74 3.15 -1.22
CA ASN A 154 -6.41 2.24 -2.14
C ASN A 154 -7.44 2.98 -3.01
N TRP A 155 -8.23 3.89 -2.39
CA TRP A 155 -9.21 4.70 -3.11
C TRP A 155 -8.58 5.50 -4.25
N TYR A 156 -7.50 6.24 -3.99
CA TYR A 156 -6.87 7.06 -5.02
C TYR A 156 -6.29 6.22 -6.16
N PHE A 157 -5.67 5.08 -5.87
CA PHE A 157 -5.18 4.17 -6.91
C PHE A 157 -6.32 3.58 -7.76
N LEU A 158 -7.42 3.17 -7.12
CA LEU A 158 -8.59 2.61 -7.81
C LEU A 158 -9.34 3.69 -8.60
N LYS A 159 -9.54 4.89 -8.03
CA LYS A 159 -10.18 6.03 -8.69
C LYS A 159 -9.47 6.38 -10.00
N GLU A 160 -8.13 6.36 -10.02
CA GLU A 160 -7.31 6.65 -11.19
C GLU A 160 -7.05 5.44 -12.10
N LYS A 161 -7.66 4.28 -11.79
CA LYS A 161 -7.49 3.00 -12.53
C LYS A 161 -6.03 2.57 -12.66
N LEU A 162 -5.27 2.73 -11.58
CA LEU A 162 -3.84 2.43 -11.54
C LEU A 162 -3.51 1.03 -11.00
N VAL A 163 -4.50 0.27 -10.52
CA VAL A 163 -4.32 -1.09 -10.02
C VAL A 163 -4.44 -2.08 -11.17
N ASP A 164 -3.43 -2.91 -11.38
CA ASP A 164 -3.40 -3.96 -12.41
C ASP A 164 -3.89 -5.30 -11.87
N GLU A 165 -3.51 -5.63 -10.62
CA GLU A 165 -3.93 -6.85 -9.92
C GLU A 165 -4.48 -6.53 -8.53
N LEU A 166 -5.49 -7.30 -8.10
CA LEU A 166 -6.07 -7.20 -6.77
C LEU A 166 -6.04 -8.59 -6.13
N ILE A 167 -5.36 -8.72 -5.01
CA ILE A 167 -5.23 -9.96 -4.24
C ILE A 167 -5.86 -9.73 -2.87
N LEU A 168 -7.01 -10.34 -2.62
CA LEU A 168 -7.75 -10.20 -1.38
C LEU A 168 -7.79 -11.51 -0.62
N THR A 169 -7.35 -11.50 0.63
CA THR A 169 -7.59 -12.58 1.57
C THR A 169 -8.84 -12.25 2.39
N VAL A 170 -9.92 -12.96 2.13
CA VAL A 170 -11.13 -12.87 2.94
C VAL A 170 -10.95 -13.74 4.16
N THR A 171 -10.94 -13.11 5.32
CA THR A 171 -10.75 -13.74 6.63
C THR A 171 -12.10 -14.01 7.30
N PRO A 172 -12.21 -14.95 8.26
CA PRO A 172 -13.49 -15.37 8.84
C PRO A 172 -14.03 -14.40 9.90
N TYR A 173 -13.65 -13.12 9.84
CA TYR A 173 -14.10 -12.12 10.80
C TYR A 173 -15.17 -11.20 10.21
N ILE A 174 -16.03 -10.66 11.08
CA ILE A 174 -16.94 -9.55 10.80
C ILE A 174 -16.60 -8.44 11.77
N LEU A 175 -16.25 -7.25 11.27
CA LEU A 175 -15.83 -6.14 12.10
C LEU A 175 -16.95 -5.13 12.35
N GLY A 176 -17.89 -4.98 11.42
CA GLY A 176 -18.99 -4.00 11.54
C GLY A 176 -18.48 -2.56 11.61
N SER A 177 -19.27 -1.69 12.24
CA SER A 177 -19.05 -0.26 12.45
C SER A 177 -18.88 0.57 11.15
N LYS A 178 -19.57 1.71 11.11
CA LYS A 178 -19.37 2.71 10.04
C LYS A 178 -17.98 3.34 10.07
N ASP A 179 -17.35 3.40 11.24
CA ASP A 179 -16.06 4.02 11.47
C ASP A 179 -14.89 3.02 11.31
N ALA A 180 -15.19 1.72 11.13
CA ALA A 180 -14.17 0.73 10.81
C ALA A 180 -13.56 0.99 9.43
N ILE A 181 -12.27 0.73 9.29
CA ILE A 181 -11.52 1.05 8.07
C ILE A 181 -11.88 0.04 6.98
N SER A 182 -12.53 0.51 5.92
CA SER A 182 -12.86 -0.31 4.76
C SER A 182 -11.65 -0.50 3.85
N LEU A 183 -11.66 -1.58 3.05
CA LEU A 183 -10.67 -1.83 2.00
C LEU A 183 -10.45 -0.60 1.12
N VAL A 184 -11.53 0.13 0.85
CA VAL A 184 -11.52 1.35 0.05
C VAL A 184 -12.29 2.43 0.80
N GLN A 185 -11.63 3.54 1.14
CA GLN A 185 -12.23 4.71 1.80
C GLN A 185 -12.04 5.98 0.96
N GLY A 186 -13.14 6.55 0.50
CA GLY A 186 -13.14 7.78 -0.31
C GLY A 186 -14.54 8.23 -0.64
N GLU A 187 -14.66 9.12 -1.61
CA GLU A 187 -15.94 9.67 -2.07
C GLU A 187 -16.87 8.60 -2.68
N GLY A 188 -16.31 7.45 -3.11
CA GLY A 188 -17.06 6.40 -3.80
C GLY A 188 -17.38 6.74 -5.26
N PHE A 189 -17.93 5.75 -5.97
CA PHE A 189 -18.41 5.92 -7.34
C PHE A 189 -19.93 6.03 -7.32
N GLY A 190 -20.47 7.11 -7.84
CA GLY A 190 -21.93 7.32 -7.89
C GLY A 190 -22.69 6.39 -8.85
N LYS A 191 -21.99 5.64 -9.72
CA LYS A 191 -22.56 4.63 -10.64
C LYS A 191 -21.62 3.45 -10.76
N ILE A 192 -22.15 2.22 -10.76
CA ILE A 192 -21.37 0.98 -10.94
C ILE A 192 -20.58 1.01 -12.25
N SER A 193 -21.17 1.52 -13.33
CA SER A 193 -20.50 1.63 -14.64
C SER A 193 -19.27 2.53 -14.68
N LYS A 194 -19.09 3.39 -13.66
CA LYS A 194 -17.89 4.25 -13.52
C LYS A 194 -16.82 3.64 -12.62
N SER A 195 -17.17 2.61 -11.83
CA SER A 195 -16.20 1.93 -10.96
C SER A 195 -15.22 1.06 -11.78
N PRO A 196 -14.00 0.86 -11.29
CA PRO A 196 -13.10 -0.11 -11.89
C PRO A 196 -13.70 -1.52 -11.76
N SER A 197 -13.56 -2.32 -12.82
CA SER A 197 -13.99 -3.71 -12.84
C SER A 197 -12.78 -4.61 -13.01
N PHE A 198 -12.78 -5.74 -12.35
CA PHE A 198 -11.70 -6.72 -12.37
C PHE A 198 -12.23 -8.10 -12.76
N LYS A 199 -11.43 -8.87 -13.49
CA LYS A 199 -11.73 -10.27 -13.86
C LYS A 199 -11.14 -11.20 -12.83
N LEU A 200 -11.96 -12.09 -12.25
CA LEU A 200 -11.48 -13.14 -11.36
C LEU A 200 -10.58 -14.11 -12.15
N LYS A 201 -9.38 -14.34 -11.64
CA LYS A 201 -8.35 -15.20 -12.25
C LYS A 201 -8.16 -16.51 -11.50
N LYS A 202 -8.18 -16.45 -10.17
CA LYS A 202 -7.93 -17.62 -9.30
C LYS A 202 -8.64 -17.43 -7.97
N ILE A 203 -9.09 -18.55 -7.40
CA ILE A 203 -9.54 -18.67 -6.01
C ILE A 203 -8.65 -19.70 -5.34
N GLU A 204 -8.18 -19.40 -4.14
CA GLU A 204 -7.36 -20.30 -3.34
C GLU A 204 -7.92 -20.39 -1.93
N ARG A 205 -8.20 -21.60 -1.44
CA ARG A 205 -8.65 -21.83 -0.07
C ARG A 205 -7.45 -22.06 0.84
N MET A 206 -7.37 -21.31 1.93
CA MET A 206 -6.37 -21.46 2.98
C MET A 206 -7.05 -21.69 4.34
N LYS A 207 -7.37 -22.94 4.66
CA LYS A 207 -8.14 -23.30 5.88
C LYS A 207 -9.48 -22.55 5.93
N ASN A 208 -9.60 -21.55 6.82
CA ASN A 208 -10.80 -20.73 6.99
C ASN A 208 -10.75 -19.40 6.22
N GLU A 209 -9.72 -19.20 5.40
CA GLU A 209 -9.55 -18.02 4.57
C GLU A 209 -9.68 -18.37 3.10
N ILE A 210 -10.10 -17.40 2.28
CA ILE A 210 -10.14 -17.52 0.83
C ILE A 210 -9.32 -16.39 0.23
N VAL A 211 -8.38 -16.72 -0.66
CA VAL A 211 -7.63 -15.71 -1.42
C VAL A 211 -8.22 -15.59 -2.81
N LEU A 212 -8.62 -14.38 -3.15
CA LEU A 212 -9.19 -14.01 -4.44
C LEU A 212 -8.15 -13.24 -5.25
N TYR A 213 -7.86 -13.71 -6.46
CA TYR A 213 -6.93 -13.06 -7.39
C TYR A 213 -7.71 -12.48 -8.56
N TYR A 214 -7.64 -11.17 -8.74
CA TYR A 214 -8.27 -10.45 -9.83
C TYR A 214 -7.24 -9.71 -10.68
N ALA A 215 -7.55 -9.48 -11.97
CA ALA A 215 -6.79 -8.59 -12.85
C ALA A 215 -7.72 -7.63 -13.58
N SER A 216 -7.23 -6.42 -13.88
CA SER A 216 -7.92 -5.39 -14.67
C SER A 216 -8.00 -5.74 -16.15
#